data_ebe8536a7091f4b8e5bc30c8d600cbe8
#
_entry.id   ebe8536a7091f4b8e5bc30c8d600cbe8
#
_cell.length_a   1.000
_cell.length_b   1.000
_cell.length_c   1.000
_cell.angle_alpha   90.00
_cell.angle_beta   90.00
_cell.angle_gamma   90.00
#
_symmetry.space_group_name_H-M   'P 1'
#
loop_
_entity.id
_entity.type
_entity.pdbx_description
1 polymer ?
#
loop_
_entity_poly.entity_id
_entity_poly.type
_entity_poly.pdbx_seq_one_letter_code
_entity_poly.pdbx_strand_id
1 'polypeptide(L)'
;MNDKLYGLRQGELVTLTGGTGLGKSSVTRELEHHLIKSTTDNVGVIALEEDWRRTIDGILSIEANARLYIDQEREKFSKEELDKFFDILYDGENKNRVWVHAHFGTNDIDDIFSKLRYMIIGCECKWVVVDHLHMLVSAVSEGDERPHAGIQGGGAR
;
A
#
# COMPACT_ATOMS: atom_id res chain seq x y z
N MET A 1 13.28 -0.48 16.25
CA MET A 1 13.44 -1.07 14.91
C MET A 1 14.87 -0.95 14.38
N ASN A 2 15.48 0.20 14.46
CA ASN A 2 16.86 0.43 13.95
C ASN A 2 17.92 -0.55 14.49
N ASP A 3 17.87 -0.91 15.78
CA ASP A 3 18.89 -1.79 16.39
C ASP A 3 18.88 -3.23 15.86
N LYS A 4 17.76 -3.65 15.22
CA LYS A 4 17.63 -5.02 14.68
C LYS A 4 17.69 -5.07 13.15
N LEU A 5 17.23 -4.01 12.47
CA LEU A 5 17.14 -3.97 11.00
C LEU A 5 18.18 -3.04 10.37
N TYR A 6 18.91 -2.27 11.18
CA TYR A 6 19.82 -1.21 10.68
C TYR A 6 19.16 -0.22 9.72
N GLY A 7 17.84 0.00 9.89
CA GLY A 7 17.01 0.81 9.02
C GLY A 7 16.43 0.05 7.82
N LEU A 8 15.59 0.74 7.06
CA LEU A 8 15.07 0.29 5.77
C LEU A 8 15.99 0.82 4.66
N ARG A 9 16.28 -0.01 3.65
CA ARG A 9 17.17 0.37 2.56
C ARG A 9 16.49 0.17 1.22
N GLN A 10 16.84 1.01 0.26
CA GLN A 10 16.37 0.84 -1.12
C GLN A 10 16.90 -0.47 -1.71
N GLY A 11 16.05 -1.16 -2.49
CA GLY A 11 16.37 -2.45 -3.09
C GLY A 11 16.18 -3.65 -2.17
N GLU A 12 15.73 -3.45 -0.93
CA GLU A 12 15.40 -4.53 0.00
C GLU A 12 13.88 -4.79 0.03
N LEU A 13 13.52 -6.06 0.16
CA LEU A 13 12.16 -6.49 0.47
C LEU A 13 12.05 -6.78 1.96
N VAL A 14 11.20 -6.03 2.65
CA VAL A 14 10.92 -6.23 4.08
C VAL A 14 9.49 -6.72 4.25
N THR A 15 9.31 -7.85 4.92
CA THR A 15 7.99 -8.42 5.20
C THR A 15 7.64 -8.27 6.67
N LEU A 16 6.51 -7.62 6.95
CA LEU A 16 5.93 -7.53 8.29
C LEU A 16 4.86 -8.60 8.45
N THR A 17 5.06 -9.53 9.37
CA THR A 17 4.10 -10.59 9.67
C THR A 17 3.57 -10.48 11.10
N GLY A 18 2.36 -10.98 11.33
CA GLY A 18 1.75 -11.03 12.66
C GLY A 18 0.32 -11.57 12.58
N GLY A 19 -0.21 -12.02 13.71
CA GLY A 19 -1.59 -12.49 13.80
C GLY A 19 -2.62 -11.40 13.46
N THR A 20 -3.84 -11.84 13.16
CA THR A 20 -4.96 -10.93 12.90
C THR A 20 -5.24 -10.08 14.15
N GLY A 21 -5.52 -8.79 13.98
CA GLY A 21 -5.83 -7.87 15.08
C GLY A 21 -4.62 -7.35 15.88
N LEU A 22 -3.39 -7.75 15.55
CA LEU A 22 -2.18 -7.28 16.24
C LEU A 22 -1.68 -5.90 15.79
N GLY A 23 -2.46 -5.16 15.02
CA GLY A 23 -2.11 -3.79 14.62
C GLY A 23 -1.10 -3.69 13.47
N LYS A 24 -0.98 -4.72 12.60
CA LYS A 24 -0.11 -4.67 11.42
C LYS A 24 -0.32 -3.40 10.60
N SER A 25 -1.56 -3.12 10.20
CA SER A 25 -1.89 -1.93 9.40
C SER A 25 -1.59 -0.62 10.13
N SER A 26 -1.65 -0.59 11.47
CA SER A 26 -1.23 0.60 12.23
C SER A 26 0.27 0.82 12.13
N VAL A 27 1.08 -0.26 12.25
CA VAL A 27 2.53 -0.19 12.08
C VAL A 27 2.90 0.18 10.65
N THR A 28 2.18 -0.35 9.66
CA THR A 28 2.38 -0.02 8.25
C THR A 28 2.14 1.46 7.98
N ARG A 29 1.04 2.02 8.50
CA ARG A 29 0.75 3.46 8.40
C ARG A 29 1.78 4.35 9.08
N GLU A 30 2.28 3.95 10.25
CA GLU A 30 3.38 4.65 10.92
C GLU A 30 4.66 4.65 10.06
N LEU A 31 4.96 3.54 9.38
CA LEU A 31 6.07 3.47 8.45
C LEU A 31 5.85 4.34 7.22
N GLU A 32 4.67 4.32 6.63
CA GLU A 32 4.29 5.18 5.50
C GLU A 32 4.44 6.66 5.87
N HIS A 33 3.83 7.08 6.98
CA HIS A 33 3.97 8.45 7.48
C HIS A 33 5.43 8.81 7.74
N HIS A 34 6.20 7.92 8.38
CA HIS A 34 7.61 8.14 8.65
C HIS A 34 8.42 8.34 7.36
N LEU A 35 8.21 7.50 6.34
CA LEU A 35 8.88 7.63 5.04
C LEU A 35 8.54 8.97 4.37
N ILE A 36 7.27 9.36 4.39
CA ILE A 36 6.79 10.63 3.84
C ILE A 36 7.43 11.84 4.55
N LYS A 37 7.51 11.81 5.88
CA LYS A 37 8.05 12.93 6.69
C LYS A 37 9.58 13.00 6.68
N SER A 38 10.26 11.85 6.68
CA SER A 38 11.71 11.76 6.90
C SER A 38 12.52 11.78 5.62
N THR A 39 11.88 11.61 4.46
CA THR A 39 12.55 11.61 3.15
C THR A 39 11.90 12.61 2.21
N THR A 40 12.57 12.90 1.10
CA THR A 40 12.01 13.63 -0.05
C THR A 40 11.56 12.68 -1.16
N ASP A 41 11.62 11.38 -0.92
CA ASP A 41 11.30 10.34 -1.90
C ASP A 41 9.78 10.24 -2.13
N ASN A 42 9.39 9.76 -3.31
CA ASN A 42 8.02 9.38 -3.59
C ASN A 42 7.70 8.01 -2.95
N VAL A 43 6.52 7.91 -2.38
CA VAL A 43 6.01 6.72 -1.69
C VAL A 43 4.78 6.19 -2.40
N GLY A 44 4.81 4.92 -2.80
CA GLY A 44 3.67 4.20 -3.35
C GLY A 44 3.00 3.34 -2.29
N VAL A 45 1.68 3.27 -2.29
CA VAL A 45 0.90 2.38 -1.43
C VAL A 45 -0.09 1.59 -2.28
N ILE A 46 -0.01 0.27 -2.22
CA ILE A 46 -0.99 -0.64 -2.82
C ILE A 46 -1.83 -1.20 -1.68
N ALA A 47 -3.04 -0.65 -1.52
CA ALA A 47 -4.00 -1.08 -0.51
C ALA A 47 -4.96 -2.10 -1.13
N LEU A 48 -4.86 -3.37 -0.72
CA LEU A 48 -5.67 -4.47 -1.27
C LEU A 48 -6.94 -4.74 -0.46
N GLU A 49 -7.04 -4.23 0.76
CA GLU A 49 -8.17 -4.46 1.66
C GLU A 49 -8.99 -3.20 1.96
N GLU A 50 -8.48 -2.03 1.64
CA GLU A 50 -9.18 -0.78 1.98
C GLU A 50 -9.22 0.21 0.82
N ASP A 51 -10.17 1.15 0.91
CA ASP A 51 -10.31 2.28 0.00
C ASP A 51 -9.11 3.24 0.14
N TRP A 52 -8.71 3.84 -0.97
CA TRP A 52 -7.65 4.83 -1.02
C TRP A 52 -7.87 6.02 -0.05
N ARG A 53 -9.13 6.43 0.16
CA ARG A 53 -9.47 7.50 1.11
C ARG A 53 -9.11 7.08 2.53
N ARG A 54 -9.46 5.85 2.90
CA ARG A 54 -9.15 5.32 4.23
C ARG A 54 -7.65 5.18 4.45
N THR A 55 -6.90 4.81 3.42
CA THR A 55 -5.44 4.78 3.45
C THR A 55 -4.88 6.18 3.71
N ILE A 56 -5.29 7.18 2.92
CA ILE A 56 -4.86 8.57 3.10
C ILE A 56 -5.29 9.12 4.46
N ASP A 57 -6.55 8.97 4.84
CA ASP A 57 -7.04 9.42 6.16
C ASP A 57 -6.29 8.73 7.30
N GLY A 58 -5.87 7.48 7.12
CA GLY A 58 -5.02 6.75 8.07
C GLY A 58 -3.64 7.38 8.25
N ILE A 59 -2.98 7.74 7.17
CA ILE A 59 -1.67 8.42 7.18
C ILE A 59 -1.81 9.81 7.82
N LEU A 60 -2.80 10.60 7.39
CA LEU A 60 -3.07 11.93 7.91
C LEU A 60 -3.51 11.92 9.37
N SER A 61 -4.13 10.84 9.85
CA SER A 61 -4.50 10.66 11.26
C SER A 61 -3.29 10.66 12.18
N ILE A 62 -2.16 10.15 11.70
CA ILE A 62 -0.89 10.17 12.45
C ILE A 62 -0.35 11.60 12.50
N GLU A 63 -0.36 12.32 11.38
CA GLU A 63 0.05 13.73 11.32
C GLU A 63 -0.78 14.63 12.23
N ALA A 64 -2.10 14.43 12.23
CA ALA A 64 -3.05 15.18 13.03
C ALA A 64 -3.09 14.74 14.51
N ASN A 65 -2.47 13.60 14.85
CA ASN A 65 -2.66 12.92 16.13
C ASN A 65 -4.15 12.75 16.49
N ALA A 66 -4.99 12.46 15.50
CA ALA A 66 -6.45 12.32 15.63
C ALA A 66 -6.98 11.34 14.58
N ARG A 67 -8.13 10.72 14.85
CA ARG A 67 -8.74 9.73 13.95
C ARG A 67 -9.53 10.40 12.83
N LEU A 68 -8.88 10.95 11.81
CA LEU A 68 -9.52 11.70 10.72
C LEU A 68 -10.48 10.87 9.86
N TYR A 69 -10.42 9.55 9.93
CA TYR A 69 -11.37 8.63 9.30
C TYR A 69 -12.71 8.52 10.08
N ILE A 70 -12.84 9.19 11.24
CA ILE A 70 -14.07 9.34 12.01
C ILE A 70 -14.57 10.76 11.83
N ASP A 71 -15.78 10.93 11.25
CA ASP A 71 -16.33 12.24 10.92
C ASP A 71 -16.38 13.19 12.13
N GLN A 72 -16.83 12.70 13.29
CA GLN A 72 -16.87 13.49 14.54
C GLN A 72 -15.51 13.98 15.02
N GLU A 73 -14.44 13.23 14.76
CA GLU A 73 -13.08 13.66 15.07
C GLU A 73 -12.56 14.66 14.04
N ARG A 74 -12.89 14.45 12.77
CA ARG A 74 -12.52 15.32 11.65
C ARG A 74 -13.17 16.70 11.75
N GLU A 75 -14.44 16.77 12.18
CA GLU A 75 -15.20 18.01 12.37
C GLU A 75 -14.62 18.94 13.46
N LYS A 76 -13.70 18.44 14.29
CA LYS A 76 -13.02 19.27 15.30
C LYS A 76 -11.98 20.20 14.70
N PHE A 77 -11.56 19.94 13.45
CA PHE A 77 -10.55 20.72 12.75
C PHE A 77 -11.18 21.65 11.75
N SER A 78 -10.65 22.87 11.64
CA SER A 78 -11.00 23.81 10.58
C SER A 78 -10.49 23.28 9.23
N LYS A 79 -11.04 23.84 8.15
CA LYS A 79 -10.57 23.50 6.80
C LYS A 79 -9.08 23.80 6.63
N GLU A 80 -8.64 24.94 7.13
CA GLU A 80 -7.24 25.39 7.05
C GLU A 80 -6.27 24.48 7.82
N GLU A 81 -6.73 23.87 8.92
CA GLU A 81 -5.95 22.87 9.66
C GLU A 81 -5.89 21.55 8.88
N LEU A 82 -7.02 21.11 8.33
CA LEU A 82 -7.03 19.91 7.50
C LEU A 82 -6.15 20.07 6.26
N ASP A 83 -6.21 21.20 5.57
CA ASP A 83 -5.37 21.49 4.40
C ASP A 83 -3.87 21.39 4.74
N LYS A 84 -3.44 21.86 5.92
CA LYS A 84 -2.05 21.71 6.38
C LYS A 84 -1.61 20.26 6.58
N PHE A 85 -2.52 19.38 7.03
CA PHE A 85 -2.18 17.96 7.13
C PHE A 85 -1.96 17.33 5.75
N PHE A 86 -2.67 17.80 4.73
CA PHE A 86 -2.48 17.34 3.36
C PHE A 86 -1.14 17.78 2.75
N ASP A 87 -0.51 18.85 3.26
CA ASP A 87 0.76 19.37 2.73
C ASP A 87 1.87 18.31 2.73
N ILE A 88 1.83 17.32 3.65
CA ILE A 88 2.82 16.23 3.69
C ILE A 88 2.79 15.31 2.45
N LEU A 89 1.64 15.28 1.74
CA LEU A 89 1.47 14.45 0.55
C LEU A 89 2.10 15.05 -0.71
N TYR A 90 2.55 16.30 -0.62
CA TYR A 90 3.12 17.05 -1.72
C TYR A 90 4.57 17.44 -1.44
N ASP A 91 5.31 17.75 -2.48
CA ASP A 91 6.60 18.42 -2.36
C ASP A 91 6.44 19.95 -2.27
N GLY A 92 7.57 20.66 -2.07
CA GLY A 92 7.57 22.12 -2.01
C GLY A 92 7.15 22.83 -3.32
N GLU A 93 6.97 22.09 -4.42
CA GLU A 93 6.46 22.55 -5.71
C GLU A 93 5.01 22.10 -5.98
N ASN A 94 4.31 21.61 -4.96
CA ASN A 94 2.95 21.06 -5.05
C ASN A 94 2.82 19.83 -5.99
N LYS A 95 3.89 19.05 -6.17
CA LYS A 95 3.83 17.77 -6.87
C LYS A 95 3.50 16.66 -5.89
N ASN A 96 2.68 15.71 -6.35
CA ASN A 96 2.35 14.54 -5.55
C ASN A 96 3.59 13.74 -5.19
N ARG A 97 3.71 13.39 -3.93
CA ARG A 97 4.75 12.49 -3.42
C ARG A 97 4.19 11.14 -2.98
N VAL A 98 2.88 11.06 -2.78
CA VAL A 98 2.19 9.85 -2.33
C VAL A 98 1.26 9.35 -3.42
N TRP A 99 1.41 8.10 -3.78
CA TRP A 99 0.67 7.42 -4.83
C TRP A 99 -0.05 6.23 -4.23
N VAL A 100 -1.38 6.28 -4.18
CA VAL A 100 -2.19 5.20 -3.61
C VAL A 100 -2.95 4.49 -4.71
N HIS A 101 -2.82 3.19 -4.76
CA HIS A 101 -3.65 2.31 -5.57
C HIS A 101 -4.50 1.43 -4.65
N ALA A 102 -5.79 1.64 -4.66
CA ALA A 102 -6.75 0.76 -4.00
C ALA A 102 -7.28 -0.24 -5.03
N HIS A 103 -7.18 -1.51 -4.70
CA HIS A 103 -7.60 -2.58 -5.59
C HIS A 103 -8.95 -3.13 -5.12
N PHE A 104 -9.96 -2.98 -5.96
CA PHE A 104 -11.24 -3.63 -5.75
C PHE A 104 -11.51 -4.61 -6.90
N GLY A 105 -11.47 -5.91 -6.60
CA GLY A 105 -12.24 -6.88 -7.35
C GLY A 105 -11.54 -7.83 -8.31
N THR A 106 -10.25 -7.77 -8.56
CA THR A 106 -9.54 -8.86 -9.26
C THR A 106 -8.26 -9.22 -8.51
N ASN A 107 -8.14 -10.50 -8.12
CA ASN A 107 -6.91 -11.03 -7.53
C ASN A 107 -5.88 -11.36 -8.64
N ASP A 108 -5.85 -10.56 -9.72
CA ASP A 108 -4.90 -10.77 -10.79
C ASP A 108 -3.54 -10.23 -10.39
N ILE A 109 -2.62 -11.14 -10.17
CA ILE A 109 -1.26 -10.84 -9.76
C ILE A 109 -0.51 -10.03 -10.82
N ASP A 110 -0.82 -10.23 -12.11
CA ASP A 110 -0.19 -9.50 -13.20
C ASP A 110 -0.61 -8.02 -13.21
N ASP A 111 -1.86 -7.73 -12.82
CA ASP A 111 -2.31 -6.34 -12.64
C ASP A 111 -1.57 -5.67 -11.49
N ILE A 112 -1.40 -6.34 -10.36
CA ILE A 112 -0.67 -5.80 -9.21
C ILE A 112 0.81 -5.55 -9.56
N PHE A 113 1.47 -6.46 -10.27
CA PHE A 113 2.84 -6.24 -10.76
C PHE A 113 2.93 -5.09 -11.76
N SER A 114 1.92 -4.91 -12.60
CA SER A 114 1.85 -3.78 -13.53
C SER A 114 1.74 -2.46 -12.78
N LYS A 115 0.93 -2.39 -11.71
CA LYS A 115 0.81 -1.21 -10.84
C LYS A 115 2.12 -0.93 -10.08
N LEU A 116 2.76 -1.98 -9.54
CA LEU A 116 4.08 -1.87 -8.91
C LEU A 116 5.11 -1.24 -9.86
N ARG A 117 5.20 -1.75 -11.10
CA ARG A 117 6.11 -1.20 -12.11
C ARG A 117 5.78 0.25 -12.43
N TYR A 118 4.49 0.59 -12.56
CA TYR A 118 4.07 1.96 -12.79
C TYR A 118 4.48 2.90 -11.65
N MET A 119 4.29 2.49 -10.40
CA MET A 119 4.72 3.29 -9.25
C MET A 119 6.23 3.49 -9.22
N ILE A 120 7.01 2.42 -9.47
CA ILE A 120 8.47 2.49 -9.42
C ILE A 120 9.03 3.31 -10.58
N ILE A 121 8.56 3.06 -11.81
CA ILE A 121 9.14 3.65 -13.03
C ILE A 121 8.42 4.95 -13.40
N GLY A 122 7.09 4.96 -13.41
CA GLY A 122 6.29 6.10 -13.86
C GLY A 122 6.13 7.19 -12.81
N CYS A 123 5.99 6.80 -11.54
CA CYS A 123 5.85 7.73 -10.42
C CYS A 123 7.15 7.94 -9.63
N GLU A 124 8.24 7.28 -10.04
CA GLU A 124 9.56 7.36 -9.38
C GLU A 124 9.53 7.05 -7.88
N CYS A 125 8.60 6.17 -7.45
CA CYS A 125 8.51 5.78 -6.06
C CYS A 125 9.75 4.98 -5.64
N LYS A 126 10.44 5.46 -4.61
CA LYS A 126 11.58 4.75 -4.01
C LYS A 126 11.15 3.72 -2.97
N TRP A 127 9.98 3.93 -2.41
CA TRP A 127 9.36 3.09 -1.41
C TRP A 127 7.99 2.67 -1.90
N VAL A 128 7.70 1.37 -1.87
CA VAL A 128 6.36 0.87 -2.17
C VAL A 128 5.92 -0.07 -1.06
N VAL A 129 4.78 0.24 -0.48
CA VAL A 129 4.14 -0.55 0.56
C VAL A 129 2.99 -1.33 -0.06
N VAL A 130 2.92 -2.63 0.23
CA VAL A 130 1.82 -3.50 -0.22
C VAL A 130 1.13 -4.07 1.03
N ASP A 131 -0.08 -3.63 1.27
CA ASP A 131 -0.93 -4.11 2.36
C ASP A 131 -2.17 -4.74 1.73
N HIS A 132 -2.23 -6.00 1.59
CA HIS A 132 -1.92 -7.19 2.36
C HIS A 132 -1.42 -8.35 1.47
N LEU A 133 -0.26 -8.84 1.72
CA LEU A 133 0.39 -9.86 0.88
C LEU A 133 -0.39 -11.18 0.77
N HIS A 134 -1.26 -11.49 1.74
CA HIS A 134 -2.08 -12.70 1.74
C HIS A 134 -3.00 -12.80 0.51
N MET A 135 -3.52 -11.68 0.04
CA MET A 135 -4.34 -11.63 -1.17
C MET A 135 -3.56 -12.08 -2.43
N LEU A 136 -2.26 -11.76 -2.49
CA LEU A 136 -1.39 -12.19 -3.58
C LEU A 136 -1.13 -13.69 -3.55
N VAL A 137 -0.92 -14.27 -2.37
CA VAL A 137 -0.64 -15.71 -2.22
C VAL A 137 -1.88 -16.54 -2.56
N SER A 138 -3.07 -16.09 -2.18
CA SER A 138 -4.33 -16.76 -2.50
C SER A 138 -4.58 -16.79 -4.01
N ALA A 139 -4.28 -15.70 -4.72
CA ALA A 139 -4.42 -15.62 -6.18
C ALA A 139 -3.48 -16.58 -6.93
N VAL A 140 -2.27 -16.81 -6.41
CA VAL A 140 -1.31 -17.76 -6.99
C VAL A 140 -1.81 -19.21 -6.84
N SER A 141 -2.35 -19.56 -5.67
CA SER A 141 -2.84 -20.92 -5.41
C SER A 141 -4.07 -21.28 -6.24
N GLU A 142 -4.96 -20.32 -6.51
CA GLU A 142 -6.12 -20.55 -7.41
C GLU A 142 -5.74 -20.63 -8.89
N GLY A 143 -4.63 -20.02 -9.29
CA GLY A 143 -4.11 -20.06 -10.67
C GLY A 143 -3.48 -21.40 -11.06
N ASP A 144 -2.98 -22.15 -10.09
CA ASP A 144 -2.29 -23.44 -10.32
C ASP A 144 -3.25 -24.62 -10.42
N GLU A 145 -4.55 -24.45 -10.09
CA GLU A 145 -5.60 -25.47 -10.23
C GLU A 145 -6.31 -25.48 -11.60
N ARG A 146 -5.74 -24.89 -12.66
CA ARG A 146 -6.29 -25.07 -14.00
C ARG A 146 -6.09 -26.54 -14.42
N PRO A 147 -7.17 -27.31 -14.67
CA PRO A 147 -7.04 -28.70 -15.09
C PRO A 147 -6.27 -28.74 -16.41
N HIS A 148 -5.16 -29.47 -16.43
CA HIS A 148 -4.52 -29.85 -17.67
C HIS A 148 -5.58 -30.55 -18.53
N ALA A 149 -6.03 -29.88 -19.58
CA ALA A 149 -6.92 -30.50 -20.58
C ALA A 149 -6.20 -31.74 -21.11
N GLY A 150 -6.68 -32.91 -20.69
CA GLY A 150 -6.15 -34.18 -21.12
C GLY A 150 -6.26 -34.28 -22.64
N ILE A 151 -5.12 -34.42 -23.27
CA ILE A 151 -5.04 -34.81 -24.67
C ILE A 151 -5.62 -36.24 -24.74
N GLN A 152 -6.90 -36.37 -25.08
CA GLN A 152 -7.47 -37.64 -25.47
C GLN A 152 -6.89 -37.99 -26.85
N GLY A 153 -5.91 -38.88 -26.84
CA GLY A 153 -5.41 -39.54 -28.04
C GLY A 153 -6.54 -40.34 -28.69
N GLY A 154 -7.06 -39.84 -29.81
CA GLY A 154 -7.92 -40.60 -30.70
C GLY A 154 -7.11 -41.71 -31.37
N GLY A 155 -7.24 -42.94 -30.87
CA GLY A 155 -6.76 -44.14 -31.53
C GLY A 155 -7.60 -44.44 -32.77
N ALA A 156 -6.89 -44.63 -33.84
CA ALA A 156 -7.41 -45.09 -35.13
C ALA A 156 -8.07 -46.45 -35.05
N ARG A 157 -9.16 -46.62 -35.77
CA ARG A 157 -9.48 -47.82 -36.58
C ARG A 157 -10.28 -47.39 -37.79
#